data_f64c5df49f2ce721861c1d69ad7c3791
#
_entry.id   f64c5df49f2ce721861c1d69ad7c3791
#
_cell.length_a   1.000
_cell.length_b   1.000
_cell.length_c   1.000
_cell.angle_alpha   90.00
_cell.angle_beta   90.00
_cell.angle_gamma   90.00
#
_symmetry.space_group_name_H-M   'P 1'
#
loop_
_entity.id
_entity.type
_entity.pdbx_description
1 polymer ?
#
loop_
_entity_poly.entity_id
_entity_poly.type
_entity_poly.pdbx_seq_one_letter_code
_entity_poly.pdbx_strand_id
1 'polypeptide(L)'
;MRKEISMNQGWLFAKTTEPPKTLPTDWEAVDLPHTWNAVDGQDGGNDYWRGTAMYCKAFPKPELEAGGKAFWEINGASNIADVYVNGTKLGHHEGGYSTFRLDITSSLAEENLLCISVDNGVNDYVYPQKADFTFYGGLYRNVNLITTAGAHFELEKDGTPGIRVTPCVNLVKKSADILVETWQQGGDAVVITVDQQSQEQEIADNHAETLFTLDQVHLWDGLNDPFLYTATARLYSGGVEVDCISTRFGCRSIEFNPERGFQLNGRTYPLRGVSRHQDRQGLGNAISIREHREDMDIIRE
;
A
#
# COMPACT_ATOMS: atom_id res chain seq x y z
N MET A 1 -18.15 -3.58 -9.31
CA MET A 1 -16.90 -4.32 -8.97
C MET A 1 -15.73 -3.37 -8.94
N ARG A 2 -14.81 -3.54 -7.96
CA ARG A 2 -13.57 -2.75 -7.83
C ARG A 2 -12.74 -2.81 -9.11
N LYS A 3 -12.21 -1.65 -9.54
CA LYS A 3 -11.21 -1.54 -10.59
C LYS A 3 -10.04 -0.71 -10.07
N GLU A 4 -8.84 -1.11 -10.39
CA GLU A 4 -7.61 -0.38 -10.08
C GLU A 4 -6.95 0.04 -11.40
N ILE A 5 -6.72 1.32 -11.56
CA ILE A 5 -6.18 1.93 -12.78
C ILE A 5 -4.86 2.60 -12.41
N SER A 6 -3.77 2.13 -13.03
CA SER A 6 -2.46 2.76 -12.84
C SER A 6 -2.47 4.18 -13.43
N MET A 7 -2.03 5.13 -12.62
CA MET A 7 -1.92 6.53 -13.00
C MET A 7 -0.47 7.01 -13.10
N ASN A 8 0.47 6.10 -13.27
CA ASN A 8 1.91 6.39 -13.20
C ASN A 8 2.46 7.23 -14.35
N GLN A 9 1.82 7.27 -15.50
CA GLN A 9 2.35 7.97 -16.68
C GLN A 9 1.81 9.39 -16.84
N GLY A 10 2.60 10.28 -17.46
CA GLY A 10 2.14 11.59 -17.92
C GLY A 10 1.86 12.58 -16.79
N TRP A 11 2.74 12.69 -15.84
CA TRP A 11 2.72 13.73 -14.81
C TRP A 11 3.52 14.96 -15.23
N LEU A 12 3.16 16.09 -14.67
CA LEU A 12 3.93 17.34 -14.75
C LEU A 12 4.49 17.66 -13.36
N PHE A 13 5.77 17.97 -13.31
CA PHE A 13 6.52 18.18 -12.09
C PHE A 13 7.19 19.56 -12.06
N ALA A 14 7.16 20.23 -10.91
CA ALA A 14 7.96 21.44 -10.66
C ALA A 14 8.29 21.59 -9.17
N LYS A 15 9.45 22.20 -8.89
CA LYS A 15 9.85 22.63 -7.54
C LYS A 15 9.11 23.92 -7.18
N THR A 16 7.88 23.77 -6.67
CA THR A 16 7.00 24.89 -6.26
C THR A 16 6.12 24.46 -5.09
N THR A 17 5.63 25.43 -4.32
CA THR A 17 4.79 25.21 -3.14
C THR A 17 3.30 25.41 -3.42
N GLU A 18 2.95 26.11 -4.50
CA GLU A 18 1.57 26.49 -4.79
C GLU A 18 0.93 25.57 -5.84
N PRO A 19 -0.21 24.97 -5.55
CA PRO A 19 -0.93 24.17 -6.54
C PRO A 19 -1.47 25.07 -7.66
N PRO A 20 -1.25 24.71 -8.94
CA PRO A 20 -1.77 25.46 -10.07
C PRO A 20 -3.30 25.29 -10.18
N LYS A 21 -3.97 26.29 -10.71
CA LYS A 21 -5.42 26.29 -10.96
C LYS A 21 -5.80 25.53 -12.24
N THR A 22 -4.87 25.41 -13.16
CA THR A 22 -5.02 24.72 -14.44
C THR A 22 -3.77 23.89 -14.70
N LEU A 23 -3.86 22.90 -15.59
CA LEU A 23 -2.71 22.07 -15.95
C LEU A 23 -1.58 22.95 -16.51
N PRO A 24 -0.39 22.94 -15.89
CA PRO A 24 0.76 23.72 -16.39
C PRO A 24 1.23 23.23 -17.76
N THR A 25 1.83 24.12 -18.53
CA THR A 25 2.37 23.81 -19.88
C THR A 25 3.90 23.85 -19.94
N ASP A 26 4.54 24.40 -18.91
CA ASP A 26 5.98 24.65 -18.81
C ASP A 26 6.69 23.80 -17.74
N TRP A 27 5.96 22.88 -17.10
CA TRP A 27 6.53 21.97 -16.12
C TRP A 27 7.17 20.74 -16.80
N GLU A 28 8.10 20.13 -16.09
CA GLU A 28 8.79 18.93 -16.54
C GLU A 28 7.82 17.75 -16.64
N ALA A 29 7.84 17.03 -17.78
CA ALA A 29 7.06 15.79 -17.94
C ALA A 29 7.81 14.62 -17.31
N VAL A 30 7.15 13.91 -16.39
CA VAL A 30 7.72 12.76 -15.68
C VAL A 30 6.72 11.60 -15.62
N ASP A 31 7.26 10.39 -15.47
CA ASP A 31 6.50 9.18 -15.13
C ASP A 31 6.87 8.72 -13.72
N LEU A 32 5.95 8.04 -13.05
CA LEU A 32 6.19 7.43 -11.74
C LEU A 32 6.68 5.98 -11.86
N PRO A 33 7.54 5.52 -10.97
CA PRO A 33 8.10 6.23 -9.81
C PRO A 33 9.08 7.34 -10.19
N HIS A 34 9.06 8.45 -9.45
CA HIS A 34 9.94 9.60 -9.70
C HIS A 34 10.50 10.17 -8.40
N THR A 35 11.77 10.55 -8.43
CA THR A 35 12.44 11.35 -7.41
C THR A 35 13.23 12.46 -8.05
N TRP A 36 13.19 13.66 -7.48
CA TRP A 36 14.02 14.77 -7.95
C TRP A 36 15.47 14.70 -7.47
N ASN A 37 15.79 13.71 -6.60
CA ASN A 37 17.14 13.49 -6.08
C ASN A 37 17.85 12.31 -6.76
N ALA A 38 17.45 11.94 -7.97
CA ALA A 38 18.05 10.81 -8.68
C ALA A 38 19.54 11.00 -8.98
N VAL A 39 19.99 12.25 -9.11
CA VAL A 39 21.38 12.63 -9.41
C VAL A 39 22.04 13.28 -8.19
N ASP A 40 21.51 14.40 -7.71
CA ASP A 40 22.12 15.19 -6.62
C ASP A 40 22.16 14.44 -5.28
N GLY A 41 21.28 13.48 -5.06
CA GLY A 41 21.26 12.62 -3.89
C GLY A 41 22.28 11.48 -3.90
N GLN A 42 23.03 11.29 -5.00
CA GLN A 42 23.94 10.17 -5.22
C GLN A 42 25.33 10.56 -5.71
N ASP A 43 25.64 11.82 -5.79
CA ASP A 43 26.93 12.34 -6.26
C ASP A 43 28.03 12.40 -5.19
N GLY A 44 27.72 11.97 -3.97
CA GLY A 44 28.62 11.96 -2.81
C GLY A 44 28.65 13.27 -2.03
N GLY A 45 27.85 14.28 -2.43
CA GLY A 45 27.62 15.51 -1.68
C GLY A 45 26.59 15.33 -0.56
N ASN A 46 26.53 16.35 0.33
CA ASN A 46 25.49 16.44 1.36
C ASN A 46 24.53 17.61 1.11
N ASP A 47 24.55 18.14 -0.09
CA ASP A 47 23.90 19.37 -0.50
C ASP A 47 22.74 19.16 -1.47
N TYR A 48 22.22 17.91 -1.54
CA TYR A 48 21.06 17.60 -2.38
C TYR A 48 19.83 18.44 -1.97
N TRP A 49 19.05 18.81 -2.98
CA TRP A 49 17.91 19.69 -2.76
C TRP A 49 16.82 19.02 -1.91
N ARG A 50 16.43 19.71 -0.83
CA ARG A 50 15.31 19.34 0.04
C ARG A 50 14.31 20.47 0.11
N GLY A 51 13.03 20.15 0.00
CA GLY A 51 11.94 21.13 0.04
C GLY A 51 10.67 20.57 -0.59
N THR A 52 9.75 21.49 -0.91
CA THR A 52 8.45 21.15 -1.44
C THR A 52 8.44 21.18 -2.97
N ALA A 53 7.95 20.14 -3.59
CA ALA A 53 7.69 20.09 -5.03
C ALA A 53 6.24 19.63 -5.32
N MET A 54 5.77 19.91 -6.52
CA MET A 54 4.40 19.62 -6.95
C MET A 54 4.39 18.68 -8.15
N TYR A 55 3.51 17.71 -8.09
CA TYR A 55 3.15 16.83 -9.20
C TYR A 55 1.72 17.11 -9.61
N CYS A 56 1.45 17.33 -10.90
CA CYS A 56 0.09 17.54 -11.39
C CYS A 56 -0.22 16.63 -12.57
N LYS A 57 -1.49 16.21 -12.66
CA LYS A 57 -1.99 15.34 -13.73
C LYS A 57 -3.46 15.65 -14.01
N ALA A 58 -3.79 15.86 -15.28
CA ALA A 58 -5.19 15.90 -15.74
C ALA A 58 -5.72 14.48 -15.93
N PHE A 59 -6.99 14.27 -15.60
CA PHE A 59 -7.68 12.99 -15.82
C PHE A 59 -9.19 13.21 -16.04
N PRO A 60 -9.82 12.41 -16.89
CA PRO A 60 -11.26 12.45 -17.07
C PRO A 60 -11.98 11.85 -15.87
N LYS A 61 -13.23 12.20 -15.68
CA LYS A 61 -14.07 11.54 -14.67
C LYS A 61 -14.15 10.04 -14.93
N PRO A 62 -13.82 9.20 -13.93
CA PRO A 62 -13.97 7.76 -14.10
C PRO A 62 -15.46 7.38 -14.21
N GLU A 63 -15.74 6.33 -14.96
CA GLU A 63 -17.07 5.72 -14.97
C GLU A 63 -17.36 5.10 -13.61
N LEU A 64 -18.43 5.55 -12.98
CA LEU A 64 -18.92 5.04 -11.70
C LEU A 64 -20.33 4.47 -11.87
N GLU A 65 -20.59 3.32 -11.27
CA GLU A 65 -21.94 2.81 -11.08
C GLU A 65 -22.75 3.74 -10.14
N ALA A 66 -24.05 3.61 -10.13
CA ALA A 66 -24.90 4.40 -9.23
C ALA A 66 -24.48 4.20 -7.76
N GLY A 67 -24.11 5.29 -7.08
CA GLY A 67 -23.56 5.26 -5.71
C GLY A 67 -22.11 4.81 -5.62
N GLY A 68 -21.46 4.52 -6.74
CA GLY A 68 -20.05 4.11 -6.78
C GLY A 68 -19.10 5.19 -6.27
N LYS A 69 -17.91 4.76 -5.84
CA LYS A 69 -16.87 5.58 -5.24
C LYS A 69 -15.61 5.59 -6.07
N ALA A 70 -14.82 6.66 -5.92
CA ALA A 70 -13.50 6.80 -6.51
C ALA A 70 -12.49 7.23 -5.45
N PHE A 71 -11.32 6.59 -5.44
CA PHE A 71 -10.25 6.85 -4.48
C PHE A 71 -8.93 7.05 -5.20
N TRP A 72 -8.13 8.00 -4.74
CA TRP A 72 -6.71 8.02 -5.02
C TRP A 72 -5.99 7.12 -4.03
N GLU A 73 -5.14 6.23 -4.53
CA GLU A 73 -4.18 5.46 -3.76
C GLU A 73 -2.78 5.94 -4.08
N ILE A 74 -2.05 6.40 -3.07
CA ILE A 74 -0.66 6.82 -3.16
C ILE A 74 0.18 5.84 -2.32
N ASN A 75 1.04 5.05 -2.99
CA ASN A 75 1.79 3.98 -2.33
C ASN A 75 3.05 4.45 -1.62
N GLY A 76 3.42 5.73 -1.79
CA GLY A 76 4.52 6.35 -1.09
C GLY A 76 4.85 7.73 -1.66
N ALA A 77 4.91 8.71 -0.77
CA ALA A 77 5.28 10.09 -1.07
C ALA A 77 6.24 10.58 0.03
N SER A 78 7.45 10.88 -0.30
CA SER A 78 8.48 11.12 0.74
C SER A 78 8.77 12.62 0.92
N ASN A 79 8.50 13.14 2.14
CA ASN A 79 8.06 12.51 3.42
C ASN A 79 6.65 12.94 3.83
N ILE A 80 6.17 14.09 3.37
CA ILE A 80 4.88 14.70 3.67
C ILE A 80 4.19 14.98 2.35
N ALA A 81 2.89 14.73 2.28
CA ALA A 81 2.13 14.99 1.07
C ALA A 81 0.80 15.69 1.36
N ASP A 82 0.47 16.66 0.52
CA ASP A 82 -0.85 17.27 0.43
C ASP A 82 -1.47 16.95 -0.94
N VAL A 83 -2.71 16.51 -0.93
CA VAL A 83 -3.43 16.12 -2.16
C VAL A 83 -4.54 17.10 -2.46
N TYR A 84 -4.56 17.60 -3.69
CA TYR A 84 -5.54 18.55 -4.19
C TYR A 84 -6.25 17.97 -5.41
N VAL A 85 -7.57 18.11 -5.47
CA VAL A 85 -8.37 17.82 -6.66
C VAL A 85 -9.15 19.07 -7.02
N ASN A 86 -9.02 19.52 -8.26
CA ASN A 86 -9.66 20.73 -8.78
C ASN A 86 -9.41 21.98 -7.91
N GLY A 87 -8.21 22.09 -7.36
CA GLY A 87 -7.78 23.20 -6.51
C GLY A 87 -8.22 23.10 -5.04
N THR A 88 -9.00 22.08 -4.67
CA THR A 88 -9.42 21.85 -3.28
C THR A 88 -8.49 20.85 -2.61
N LYS A 89 -7.93 21.18 -1.45
CA LYS A 89 -7.15 20.25 -0.63
C LYS A 89 -8.08 19.20 -0.01
N LEU A 90 -7.86 17.93 -0.33
CA LEU A 90 -8.65 16.81 0.15
C LEU A 90 -7.97 16.03 1.28
N GLY A 91 -6.65 16.01 1.30
CA GLY A 91 -5.94 15.22 2.30
C GLY A 91 -4.54 15.72 2.59
N HIS A 92 -4.04 15.25 3.74
CA HIS A 92 -2.69 15.44 4.24
C HIS A 92 -2.17 14.10 4.75
N HIS A 93 -0.92 13.77 4.42
CA HIS A 93 -0.28 12.53 4.87
C HIS A 93 1.14 12.81 5.35
N GLU A 94 1.47 12.25 6.51
CA GLU A 94 2.79 12.31 7.12
C GLU A 94 3.37 10.89 7.20
N GLY A 95 4.57 10.69 6.67
CA GLY A 95 5.24 9.40 6.63
C GLY A 95 5.49 8.91 5.19
N GLY A 96 6.76 8.87 4.79
CA GLY A 96 7.14 8.61 3.41
C GLY A 96 6.95 7.17 2.94
N TYR A 97 6.65 6.21 3.82
CA TYR A 97 6.76 4.78 3.51
C TYR A 97 5.43 4.03 3.47
N SER A 98 4.35 4.63 3.97
CA SER A 98 3.03 4.01 4.04
C SER A 98 2.14 4.40 2.86
N THR A 99 1.30 3.45 2.45
CA THR A 99 0.21 3.70 1.51
C THR A 99 -0.90 4.47 2.19
N PHE A 100 -1.44 5.47 1.52
CA PHE A 100 -2.65 6.16 1.95
C PHE A 100 -3.64 6.32 0.81
N ARG A 101 -4.92 6.46 1.16
CA ARG A 101 -6.02 6.57 0.20
C ARG A 101 -6.94 7.70 0.60
N LEU A 102 -7.60 8.30 -0.39
CA LEU A 102 -8.51 9.43 -0.21
C LEU A 102 -9.73 9.25 -1.09
N ASP A 103 -10.94 9.33 -0.54
CA ASP A 103 -12.19 9.41 -1.30
C ASP A 103 -12.26 10.75 -2.04
N ILE A 104 -12.30 10.70 -3.34
CA ILE A 104 -12.38 11.87 -4.22
C ILE A 104 -13.75 12.04 -4.88
N THR A 105 -14.68 11.15 -4.60
CA THR A 105 -15.97 11.02 -5.31
C THR A 105 -16.72 12.36 -5.42
N SER A 106 -16.81 13.07 -4.30
CA SER A 106 -17.55 14.36 -4.25
C SER A 106 -16.84 15.53 -4.95
N SER A 107 -15.55 15.37 -5.26
CA SER A 107 -14.73 16.42 -5.88
C SER A 107 -14.58 16.25 -7.39
N LEU A 108 -15.16 15.18 -7.98
CA LEU A 108 -15.05 14.88 -9.39
C LEU A 108 -15.91 15.79 -10.24
N ALA A 109 -15.29 16.36 -11.29
CA ALA A 109 -15.92 17.03 -12.43
C ALA A 109 -15.72 16.17 -13.69
N GLU A 110 -16.22 16.58 -14.86
CA GLU A 110 -16.02 15.86 -16.13
C GLU A 110 -14.52 15.79 -16.51
N GLU A 111 -13.80 16.90 -16.33
CA GLU A 111 -12.33 16.98 -16.42
C GLU A 111 -11.76 17.38 -15.07
N ASN A 112 -10.71 16.73 -14.64
CA ASN A 112 -10.14 16.91 -13.31
C ASN A 112 -8.65 17.21 -13.36
N LEU A 113 -8.19 17.98 -12.41
CA LEU A 113 -6.78 18.23 -12.13
C LEU A 113 -6.44 17.68 -10.75
N LEU A 114 -5.63 16.62 -10.71
CA LEU A 114 -4.97 16.15 -9.50
C LEU A 114 -3.65 16.88 -9.35
N CYS A 115 -3.39 17.46 -8.16
CA CYS A 115 -2.07 17.92 -7.78
C CYS A 115 -1.67 17.30 -6.43
N ILE A 116 -0.43 16.86 -6.33
CA ILE A 116 0.14 16.29 -5.10
C ILE A 116 1.39 17.11 -4.77
N SER A 117 1.35 17.82 -3.65
CA SER A 117 2.52 18.45 -3.05
C SER A 117 3.27 17.38 -2.27
N VAL A 118 4.59 17.33 -2.45
CA VAL A 118 5.47 16.41 -1.71
C VAL A 118 6.63 17.21 -1.13
N ASP A 119 6.92 17.00 0.15
CA ASP A 119 7.97 17.69 0.87
C ASP A 119 8.93 16.69 1.54
N ASN A 120 10.24 16.79 1.23
CA ASN A 120 11.31 16.06 1.92
C ASN A 120 12.16 16.97 2.80
N GLY A 121 11.67 18.15 3.14
CA GLY A 121 12.32 19.11 4.02
C GLY A 121 12.59 18.55 5.42
N VAL A 122 13.45 19.24 6.17
CA VAL A 122 13.71 18.88 7.56
C VAL A 122 12.49 19.22 8.41
N ASN A 123 12.03 18.25 9.20
CA ASN A 123 10.92 18.43 10.16
C ASN A 123 11.21 17.63 11.44
N ASP A 124 10.45 17.87 12.50
CA ASP A 124 10.70 17.31 13.83
C ASP A 124 9.77 16.13 14.17
N TYR A 125 8.86 15.72 13.30
CA TYR A 125 7.81 14.76 13.59
C TYR A 125 7.70 13.58 12.61
N VAL A 126 8.29 13.65 11.41
CA VAL A 126 8.32 12.50 10.49
C VAL A 126 9.66 11.77 10.61
N TYR A 127 9.62 10.48 10.86
CA TYR A 127 10.81 9.64 10.98
C TYR A 127 11.20 8.99 9.63
N PRO A 128 12.51 8.72 9.43
CA PRO A 128 13.63 9.08 10.28
C PRO A 128 14.02 10.57 10.10
N GLN A 129 14.52 11.20 11.18
CA GLN A 129 14.94 12.60 11.15
C GLN A 129 16.42 12.75 10.80
N LYS A 130 17.23 11.77 11.16
CA LYS A 130 18.65 11.66 10.87
C LYS A 130 19.00 10.24 10.50
N ALA A 131 19.79 10.06 9.45
CA ALA A 131 20.29 8.77 8.99
C ALA A 131 21.53 8.99 8.12
N ASP A 132 22.21 7.90 7.78
CA ASP A 132 23.36 7.84 6.88
C ASP A 132 22.98 7.57 5.43
N PHE A 133 21.71 7.81 5.07
CA PHE A 133 21.20 7.67 3.71
C PHE A 133 20.54 8.95 3.22
N THR A 134 20.40 9.10 1.92
CA THR A 134 19.73 10.22 1.28
C THR A 134 18.24 10.24 1.56
N PHE A 135 17.72 11.38 2.00
CA PHE A 135 16.28 11.61 2.15
C PHE A 135 15.68 12.01 0.81
N TYR A 136 15.53 11.03 -0.07
CA TYR A 136 14.95 11.26 -1.38
C TYR A 136 13.54 11.82 -1.29
N GLY A 137 13.25 12.83 -2.11
CA GLY A 137 11.91 13.40 -2.23
C GLY A 137 11.22 12.93 -3.51
N GLY A 138 9.89 12.79 -3.47
CA GLY A 138 9.10 12.50 -4.65
C GLY A 138 7.99 11.49 -4.45
N LEU A 139 7.24 11.26 -5.53
CA LEU A 139 6.31 10.16 -5.68
C LEU A 139 7.09 8.93 -6.18
N TYR A 140 7.78 8.28 -5.27
CA TYR A 140 8.74 7.21 -5.58
C TYR A 140 8.11 5.81 -5.65
N ARG A 141 6.79 5.73 -5.57
CA ARG A 141 5.97 4.52 -5.75
C ARG A 141 4.76 4.83 -6.62
N ASN A 142 3.96 3.79 -6.89
CA ASN A 142 2.78 3.90 -7.75
C ASN A 142 1.71 4.83 -7.17
N VAL A 143 0.99 5.48 -8.07
CA VAL A 143 -0.28 6.14 -7.82
C VAL A 143 -1.36 5.46 -8.65
N ASN A 144 -2.46 5.08 -8.00
CA ASN A 144 -3.56 4.38 -8.64
C ASN A 144 -4.88 5.15 -8.42
N LEU A 145 -5.78 5.06 -9.37
CA LEU A 145 -7.18 5.42 -9.24
C LEU A 145 -7.98 4.13 -9.01
N ILE A 146 -8.64 4.04 -7.85
CA ILE A 146 -9.49 2.90 -7.51
C ILE A 146 -10.95 3.33 -7.64
N THR A 147 -11.75 2.57 -8.38
CA THR A 147 -13.21 2.75 -8.41
C THR A 147 -13.90 1.53 -7.81
N THR A 148 -15.00 1.76 -7.09
CA THR A 148 -15.77 0.72 -6.42
C THR A 148 -17.26 0.90 -6.67
N ALA A 149 -18.04 -0.14 -6.37
CA ALA A 149 -19.48 0.02 -6.16
C ALA A 149 -19.76 0.85 -4.89
N GLY A 150 -21.00 1.21 -4.63
CA GLY A 150 -21.41 1.90 -3.39
C GLY A 150 -21.09 1.06 -2.15
N ALA A 151 -21.43 -0.23 -2.18
CA ALA A 151 -20.97 -1.18 -1.19
C ALA A 151 -19.59 -1.73 -1.60
N HIS A 152 -18.60 -1.63 -0.71
CA HIS A 152 -17.21 -2.03 -1.00
C HIS A 152 -16.44 -2.31 0.29
N PHE A 153 -15.36 -3.07 0.22
CA PHE A 153 -14.42 -3.21 1.34
C PHE A 153 -13.69 -1.89 1.58
N GLU A 154 -13.51 -1.57 2.85
CA GLU A 154 -12.92 -0.32 3.31
C GLU A 154 -11.53 -0.09 2.72
N LEU A 155 -11.26 1.14 2.29
CA LEU A 155 -10.01 1.53 1.65
C LEU A 155 -9.19 2.53 2.47
N GLU A 156 -9.82 3.26 3.38
CA GLU A 156 -9.17 4.34 4.13
C GLU A 156 -8.73 3.91 5.54
N LYS A 157 -9.17 2.70 5.99
CA LYS A 157 -8.82 2.20 7.31
C LYS A 157 -7.35 1.76 7.38
N ASP A 158 -6.52 2.58 8.03
CA ASP A 158 -5.12 2.26 8.37
C ASP A 158 -4.26 1.83 7.16
N GLY A 159 -4.61 2.26 5.95
CA GLY A 159 -3.95 1.85 4.71
C GLY A 159 -4.11 0.36 4.37
N THR A 160 -4.97 -0.37 5.08
CA THR A 160 -5.22 -1.80 4.83
C THR A 160 -6.12 -2.01 3.61
N PRO A 161 -6.14 -3.21 3.00
CA PRO A 161 -7.07 -3.52 1.91
C PRO A 161 -8.49 -3.86 2.40
N GLY A 162 -8.84 -3.63 3.68
CA GLY A 162 -10.14 -3.95 4.26
C GLY A 162 -10.26 -5.40 4.74
N ILE A 163 -9.16 -6.15 4.84
CA ILE A 163 -9.08 -7.52 5.37
C ILE A 163 -7.86 -7.69 6.27
N ARG A 164 -8.04 -8.39 7.39
CA ARG A 164 -6.96 -8.81 8.28
C ARG A 164 -7.08 -10.31 8.56
N VAL A 165 -5.95 -11.02 8.52
CA VAL A 165 -5.87 -12.45 8.82
C VAL A 165 -4.90 -12.67 9.97
N THR A 166 -5.37 -13.33 11.03
CA THR A 166 -4.58 -13.59 12.23
C THR A 166 -4.53 -15.11 12.48
N PRO A 167 -3.47 -15.80 12.05
CA PRO A 167 -3.29 -17.23 12.32
C PRO A 167 -2.76 -17.47 13.73
N CYS A 168 -3.32 -18.45 14.43
CA CYS A 168 -2.89 -18.94 15.72
C CYS A 168 -2.55 -20.44 15.62
N VAL A 169 -1.26 -20.80 15.61
CA VAL A 169 -0.77 -22.15 15.35
C VAL A 169 -0.65 -22.94 16.63
N ASN A 170 -1.18 -24.17 16.63
CA ASN A 170 -0.96 -25.17 17.66
C ASN A 170 -0.03 -26.28 17.12
N LEU A 171 1.25 -26.21 17.47
CA LEU A 171 2.26 -27.16 16.99
C LEU A 171 2.02 -28.60 17.47
N VAL A 172 1.43 -28.78 18.66
CA VAL A 172 1.15 -30.11 19.23
C VAL A 172 0.02 -30.81 18.48
N LYS A 173 -1.06 -30.08 18.22
CA LYS A 173 -2.22 -30.57 17.47
C LYS A 173 -2.00 -30.56 15.95
N LYS A 174 -0.95 -29.91 15.48
CA LYS A 174 -0.71 -29.63 14.05
C LYS A 174 -1.88 -28.92 13.37
N SER A 175 -2.50 -27.99 14.06
CA SER A 175 -3.64 -27.21 13.57
C SER A 175 -3.37 -25.72 13.70
N ALA A 176 -4.18 -24.92 13.03
CA ALA A 176 -4.20 -23.47 13.23
C ALA A 176 -5.62 -22.95 13.22
N ASP A 177 -5.93 -22.05 14.14
CA ASP A 177 -7.12 -21.24 14.11
C ASP A 177 -6.80 -19.93 13.37
N ILE A 178 -7.62 -19.60 12.37
CA ILE A 178 -7.43 -18.47 11.47
C ILE A 178 -8.60 -17.51 11.68
N LEU A 179 -8.36 -16.44 12.41
CA LEU A 179 -9.32 -15.34 12.50
C LEU A 179 -9.17 -14.46 11.26
N VAL A 180 -10.26 -14.30 10.52
CA VAL A 180 -10.36 -13.37 9.39
C VAL A 180 -11.37 -12.30 9.71
N GLU A 181 -10.94 -11.05 9.66
CA GLU A 181 -11.73 -9.86 9.90
C GLU A 181 -11.81 -9.04 8.62
N THR A 182 -12.98 -8.49 8.34
CA THR A 182 -13.20 -7.60 7.19
C THR A 182 -13.92 -6.34 7.61
N TRP A 183 -13.57 -5.23 6.97
CA TRP A 183 -14.22 -3.93 7.12
C TRP A 183 -14.77 -3.51 5.77
N GLN A 184 -16.00 -3.06 5.73
CA GLN A 184 -16.71 -2.70 4.52
C GLN A 184 -17.65 -1.52 4.72
N GLN A 185 -17.98 -0.83 3.64
CA GLN A 185 -19.03 0.17 3.59
C GLN A 185 -20.24 -0.43 2.86
N GLY A 186 -21.38 -0.55 3.57
CA GLY A 186 -22.58 -1.18 3.01
C GLY A 186 -22.44 -2.68 2.74
N GLY A 187 -23.38 -3.22 1.95
CA GLY A 187 -23.52 -4.66 1.73
C GLY A 187 -24.40 -5.33 2.79
N ASP A 188 -24.77 -6.57 2.54
CA ASP A 188 -25.65 -7.37 3.41
C ASP A 188 -24.99 -8.67 3.88
N ALA A 189 -24.03 -9.21 3.14
CA ALA A 189 -23.28 -10.40 3.53
C ALA A 189 -21.84 -10.37 3.01
N VAL A 190 -20.95 -11.04 3.73
CA VAL A 190 -19.57 -11.34 3.31
C VAL A 190 -19.36 -12.85 3.29
N VAL A 191 -18.91 -13.39 2.15
CA VAL A 191 -18.44 -14.77 2.06
C VAL A 191 -16.92 -14.77 2.17
N ILE A 192 -16.40 -15.37 3.25
CA ILE A 192 -14.97 -15.50 3.49
C ILE A 192 -14.55 -16.93 3.17
N THR A 193 -13.47 -17.07 2.38
CA THR A 193 -12.88 -18.35 2.00
C THR A 193 -11.43 -18.41 2.46
N VAL A 194 -11.09 -19.49 3.16
CA VAL A 194 -9.71 -19.83 3.54
C VAL A 194 -9.47 -21.27 3.13
N ASP A 195 -8.43 -21.50 2.29
CA ASP A 195 -8.18 -22.81 1.69
C ASP A 195 -9.42 -23.34 0.95
N GLN A 196 -9.99 -24.47 1.36
CA GLN A 196 -11.20 -25.07 0.78
C GLN A 196 -12.47 -24.80 1.60
N GLN A 197 -12.38 -24.05 2.69
CA GLN A 197 -13.49 -23.74 3.57
C GLN A 197 -14.06 -22.36 3.23
N SER A 198 -15.39 -22.25 3.15
CA SER A 198 -16.11 -20.99 2.95
C SER A 198 -17.19 -20.82 4.01
N GLN A 199 -17.31 -19.62 4.53
CA GLN A 199 -18.35 -19.25 5.49
C GLN A 199 -18.95 -17.90 5.09
N GLU A 200 -20.28 -17.80 5.16
CA GLU A 200 -21.02 -16.57 4.98
C GLU A 200 -21.28 -15.92 6.35
N GLN A 201 -21.09 -14.62 6.41
CA GLN A 201 -21.29 -13.82 7.63
C GLN A 201 -22.20 -12.64 7.34
N GLU A 202 -23.08 -12.35 8.27
CA GLU A 202 -23.83 -11.11 8.30
C GLU A 202 -22.90 -9.96 8.69
N ILE A 203 -23.15 -8.78 8.14
CA ILE A 203 -22.38 -7.57 8.43
C ILE A 203 -23.00 -6.86 9.62
N ALA A 204 -22.22 -6.62 10.67
CA ALA A 204 -22.61 -5.81 11.82
C ALA A 204 -21.64 -4.63 11.95
N ASP A 205 -22.17 -3.41 12.03
CA ASP A 205 -21.36 -2.19 12.19
C ASP A 205 -20.22 -2.03 11.16
N ASN A 206 -20.52 -2.34 9.89
CA ASN A 206 -19.54 -2.33 8.80
C ASN A 206 -18.34 -3.28 9.03
N HIS A 207 -18.54 -4.34 9.79
CA HIS A 207 -17.52 -5.33 10.12
C HIS A 207 -18.09 -6.74 10.05
N ALA A 208 -17.28 -7.70 9.62
CA ALA A 208 -17.57 -9.12 9.74
C ALA A 208 -16.30 -9.88 10.15
N GLU A 209 -16.47 -10.94 10.93
CA GLU A 209 -15.36 -11.78 11.36
C GLU A 209 -15.72 -13.27 11.27
N THR A 210 -14.73 -14.10 11.01
CA THR A 210 -14.89 -15.56 10.87
C THR A 210 -13.68 -16.26 11.43
N LEU A 211 -13.91 -17.34 12.16
CA LEU A 211 -12.87 -18.23 12.65
C LEU A 211 -12.88 -19.55 11.85
N PHE A 212 -11.78 -19.86 11.21
CA PHE A 212 -11.54 -21.14 10.54
C PHE A 212 -10.56 -21.97 11.34
N THR A 213 -10.71 -23.29 11.32
CA THR A 213 -9.70 -24.20 11.85
C THR A 213 -9.13 -25.04 10.72
N LEU A 214 -7.81 -24.97 10.55
CA LEU A 214 -7.07 -25.80 9.60
C LEU A 214 -6.43 -26.97 10.35
N ASP A 215 -6.89 -28.19 10.06
CA ASP A 215 -6.25 -29.40 10.52
C ASP A 215 -5.05 -29.77 9.64
N GLN A 216 -4.02 -30.37 10.21
CA GLN A 216 -2.76 -30.71 9.51
C GLN A 216 -2.20 -29.48 8.76
N VAL A 217 -2.16 -28.35 9.44
CA VAL A 217 -1.73 -27.06 8.85
C VAL A 217 -0.35 -27.14 8.22
N HIS A 218 -0.23 -26.63 6.99
CA HIS A 218 1.05 -26.45 6.32
C HIS A 218 1.71 -25.17 6.84
N LEU A 219 2.83 -25.34 7.55
CA LEU A 219 3.52 -24.23 8.18
C LEU A 219 4.39 -23.48 7.18
N TRP A 220 4.39 -22.15 7.27
CA TRP A 220 5.43 -21.34 6.66
C TRP A 220 6.74 -21.53 7.42
N ASP A 221 7.80 -22.02 6.75
CA ASP A 221 9.07 -22.40 7.36
C ASP A 221 10.28 -21.64 6.80
N GLY A 222 10.11 -20.34 6.58
CA GLY A 222 11.20 -19.47 6.11
C GLY A 222 11.71 -19.85 4.73
N LEU A 223 13.01 -20.03 4.59
CA LEU A 223 13.66 -20.44 3.33
C LEU A 223 13.39 -21.89 2.95
N ASN A 224 13.09 -22.76 3.92
CA ASN A 224 12.93 -24.18 3.65
C ASN A 224 11.60 -24.47 2.95
N ASP A 225 10.53 -23.81 3.39
CA ASP A 225 9.19 -23.97 2.85
C ASP A 225 8.35 -22.70 3.09
N PRO A 226 8.41 -21.71 2.17
CA PRO A 226 7.72 -20.44 2.31
C PRO A 226 6.24 -20.54 1.91
N PHE A 227 5.52 -21.59 2.31
CA PHE A 227 4.15 -21.83 1.94
C PHE A 227 3.20 -20.75 2.47
N LEU A 228 2.30 -20.28 1.61
CA LEU A 228 1.30 -19.28 1.94
C LEU A 228 -0.11 -19.76 1.55
N TYR A 229 -1.02 -19.65 2.49
CA TYR A 229 -2.46 -19.73 2.24
C TYR A 229 -2.98 -18.43 1.64
N THR A 230 -4.18 -18.50 1.05
CA THR A 230 -4.93 -17.33 0.59
C THR A 230 -6.24 -17.25 1.34
N ALA A 231 -6.55 -16.05 1.86
CA ALA A 231 -7.88 -15.69 2.32
C ALA A 231 -8.53 -14.77 1.28
N THR A 232 -9.77 -15.07 0.91
CA THR A 232 -10.57 -14.26 -0.02
C THR A 232 -11.87 -13.88 0.65
N ALA A 233 -12.22 -12.60 0.58
CA ALA A 233 -13.51 -12.08 1.03
C ALA A 233 -14.29 -11.53 -0.16
N ARG A 234 -15.55 -11.91 -0.30
CA ARG A 234 -16.52 -11.43 -1.30
C ARG A 234 -17.67 -10.74 -0.61
N LEU A 235 -17.91 -9.50 -1.00
CA LEU A 235 -18.99 -8.68 -0.48
C LEU A 235 -20.21 -8.78 -1.39
N TYR A 236 -21.38 -9.01 -0.80
CA TYR A 236 -22.64 -9.10 -1.50
C TYR A 236 -23.56 -7.94 -1.09
N SER A 237 -24.37 -7.50 -2.05
CA SER A 237 -25.46 -6.55 -1.84
C SER A 237 -26.65 -6.94 -2.70
N GLY A 238 -27.84 -7.21 -2.07
CA GLY A 238 -29.01 -7.71 -2.76
C GLY A 238 -28.77 -9.05 -3.47
N GLY A 239 -27.90 -9.91 -2.92
CA GLY A 239 -27.53 -11.21 -3.50
C GLY A 239 -26.57 -11.13 -4.69
N VAL A 240 -26.04 -9.96 -5.02
CA VAL A 240 -25.05 -9.76 -6.10
C VAL A 240 -23.68 -9.47 -5.50
N GLU A 241 -22.62 -10.12 -6.00
CA GLU A 241 -21.24 -9.82 -5.63
C GLU A 241 -20.86 -8.43 -6.15
N VAL A 242 -20.48 -7.54 -5.24
CA VAL A 242 -20.17 -6.13 -5.54
C VAL A 242 -18.71 -5.77 -5.34
N ASP A 243 -17.98 -6.51 -4.48
CA ASP A 243 -16.53 -6.32 -4.28
C ASP A 243 -15.86 -7.63 -3.87
N CYS A 244 -14.57 -7.77 -4.18
CA CYS A 244 -13.77 -8.94 -3.84
C CYS A 244 -12.33 -8.54 -3.53
N ILE A 245 -11.82 -9.03 -2.40
CA ILE A 245 -10.43 -8.81 -1.98
C ILE A 245 -9.80 -10.13 -1.55
N SER A 246 -8.46 -10.22 -1.71
CA SER A 246 -7.70 -11.40 -1.30
C SER A 246 -6.38 -10.99 -0.67
N THR A 247 -5.93 -11.77 0.31
CA THR A 247 -4.61 -11.63 0.90
C THR A 247 -3.96 -12.97 1.14
N ARG A 248 -2.63 -13.02 1.07
CA ARG A 248 -1.86 -14.22 1.40
C ARG A 248 -1.33 -14.14 2.82
N PHE A 249 -1.30 -15.27 3.52
CA PHE A 249 -0.79 -15.36 4.87
C PHE A 249 -0.05 -16.69 5.13
N GLY A 250 0.90 -16.67 6.05
CA GLY A 250 1.64 -17.87 6.46
C GLY A 250 1.28 -18.27 7.89
N CYS A 251 1.01 -19.56 8.11
CA CYS A 251 0.82 -20.13 9.43
C CYS A 251 2.17 -20.46 10.04
N ARG A 252 2.56 -19.77 11.13
CA ARG A 252 3.83 -20.00 11.82
C ARG A 252 3.70 -19.71 13.30
N SER A 253 4.51 -20.39 14.10
CA SER A 253 4.72 -20.09 15.52
C SER A 253 6.08 -19.39 15.70
N ILE A 254 6.09 -18.29 16.42
CA ILE A 254 7.31 -17.52 16.74
C ILE A 254 7.44 -17.44 18.25
N GLU A 255 8.65 -17.74 18.74
CA GLU A 255 9.01 -17.61 20.16
C GLU A 255 10.39 -16.95 20.27
N PHE A 256 10.52 -16.01 21.21
CA PHE A 256 11.81 -15.47 21.65
C PHE A 256 12.15 -16.04 23.02
N ASN A 257 13.19 -16.81 23.09
CA ASN A 257 13.64 -17.47 24.32
C ASN A 257 15.02 -16.96 24.69
N PRO A 258 15.26 -16.50 25.96
CA PRO A 258 16.58 -15.98 26.37
C PRO A 258 17.74 -16.98 26.23
N GLU A 259 17.45 -18.28 26.39
CA GLU A 259 18.48 -19.33 26.32
C GLU A 259 18.67 -19.90 24.91
N ARG A 260 17.57 -20.00 24.15
CA ARG A 260 17.55 -20.65 22.84
C ARG A 260 17.47 -19.65 21.66
N GLY A 261 17.31 -18.36 21.94
CA GLY A 261 17.19 -17.33 20.96
C GLY A 261 15.83 -17.36 20.23
N PHE A 262 15.83 -16.96 18.96
CA PHE A 262 14.66 -16.98 18.10
C PHE A 262 14.29 -18.39 17.67
N GLN A 263 13.02 -18.73 17.83
CA GLN A 263 12.47 -20.01 17.40
C GLN A 263 11.37 -19.82 16.38
N LEU A 264 11.44 -20.56 15.29
CA LEU A 264 10.41 -20.71 14.28
C LEU A 264 9.86 -22.13 14.32
N ASN A 265 8.55 -22.26 14.49
CA ASN A 265 7.85 -23.55 14.54
C ASN A 265 8.49 -24.53 15.57
N GLY A 266 8.83 -23.98 16.75
CA GLY A 266 9.43 -24.76 17.85
C GLY A 266 10.91 -25.14 17.69
N ARG A 267 11.58 -24.71 16.62
CA ARG A 267 13.00 -24.97 16.35
C ARG A 267 13.81 -23.69 16.42
N THR A 268 15.01 -23.74 16.97
CA THR A 268 15.96 -22.63 16.89
C THR A 268 16.23 -22.31 15.42
N TYR A 269 16.04 -21.05 15.05
CA TYR A 269 16.19 -20.57 13.68
C TYR A 269 17.15 -19.37 13.65
N PRO A 270 18.30 -19.47 12.97
CA PRO A 270 19.23 -18.35 12.90
C PRO A 270 18.66 -17.24 12.03
N LEU A 271 18.50 -16.06 12.60
CA LEU A 271 18.13 -14.87 11.84
C LEU A 271 19.35 -14.35 11.10
N ARG A 272 19.35 -14.48 9.80
CA ARG A 272 20.36 -13.92 8.90
C ARG A 272 19.70 -12.84 8.05
N GLY A 273 20.32 -11.69 8.00
CA GLY A 273 19.78 -10.55 7.27
C GLY A 273 20.85 -9.74 6.58
N VAL A 274 20.43 -8.94 5.66
CA VAL A 274 21.24 -7.93 4.98
C VAL A 274 20.55 -6.57 5.12
N SER A 275 21.36 -5.51 5.15
CA SER A 275 20.85 -4.15 5.01
C SER A 275 20.84 -3.80 3.53
N ARG A 276 19.64 -3.53 3.00
CA ARG A 276 19.46 -3.16 1.60
C ARG A 276 18.98 -1.72 1.51
N HIS A 277 19.75 -0.86 0.87
CA HIS A 277 19.28 0.44 0.43
C HIS A 277 18.38 0.26 -0.79
N GLN A 278 17.20 0.87 -0.79
CA GLN A 278 16.25 0.80 -1.90
C GLN A 278 16.50 1.94 -2.87
N ASP A 279 17.73 2.02 -3.40
CA ASP A 279 18.13 3.05 -4.35
C ASP A 279 19.10 2.48 -5.39
N ARG A 280 19.23 3.20 -6.51
CA ARG A 280 20.19 2.91 -7.58
C ARG A 280 20.73 4.20 -8.17
N GLN A 281 21.97 4.11 -8.66
CA GLN A 281 22.60 5.22 -9.36
C GLN A 281 21.73 5.70 -10.53
N GLY A 282 21.46 6.99 -10.59
CA GLY A 282 20.66 7.65 -11.62
C GLY A 282 19.15 7.46 -11.49
N LEU A 283 18.68 6.66 -10.51
CA LEU A 283 17.26 6.47 -10.22
C LEU A 283 16.87 6.94 -8.81
N GLY A 284 17.87 7.08 -7.90
CA GLY A 284 17.57 7.28 -6.48
C GLY A 284 16.67 6.16 -5.96
N ASN A 285 15.69 6.49 -5.11
CA ASN A 285 14.72 5.54 -4.59
C ASN A 285 13.52 5.29 -5.53
N ALA A 286 13.47 5.94 -6.69
CA ALA A 286 12.41 5.75 -7.70
C ALA A 286 12.66 4.49 -8.54
N ILE A 287 12.83 3.34 -7.88
CA ILE A 287 13.14 2.05 -8.50
C ILE A 287 11.86 1.25 -8.77
N SER A 288 11.84 0.54 -9.90
CA SER A 288 10.71 -0.28 -10.32
C SER A 288 10.77 -1.70 -9.75
N ILE A 289 9.72 -2.49 -10.00
CA ILE A 289 9.69 -3.90 -9.62
C ILE A 289 10.82 -4.72 -10.27
N ARG A 290 11.37 -4.26 -11.39
CA ARG A 290 12.50 -4.91 -12.05
C ARG A 290 13.74 -4.83 -11.18
N GLU A 291 14.11 -3.63 -10.71
CA GLU A 291 15.27 -3.42 -9.85
C GLU A 291 15.12 -4.15 -8.50
N HIS A 292 13.89 -4.17 -7.94
CA HIS A 292 13.61 -4.95 -6.73
C HIS A 292 13.87 -6.45 -6.93
N ARG A 293 13.44 -7.01 -8.08
CA ARG A 293 13.66 -8.44 -8.38
C ARG A 293 15.12 -8.76 -8.60
N GLU A 294 15.85 -7.93 -9.34
CA GLU A 294 17.28 -8.08 -9.55
C GLU A 294 18.07 -8.11 -8.22
N ASP A 295 17.74 -7.20 -7.28
CA ASP A 295 18.36 -7.19 -5.97
C ASP A 295 18.03 -8.45 -5.15
N MET A 296 16.78 -8.92 -5.21
CA MET A 296 16.40 -10.16 -4.50
C MET A 296 17.08 -11.40 -5.11
N ASP A 297 17.28 -11.44 -6.42
CA ASP A 297 18.01 -12.52 -7.08
C ASP A 297 19.48 -12.54 -6.64
N ILE A 298 20.15 -11.38 -6.59
CA ILE A 298 21.52 -11.24 -6.08
C ILE A 298 21.64 -11.67 -4.60
N ILE A 299 20.67 -11.28 -3.75
CA ILE A 299 20.66 -11.66 -2.32
C ILE A 299 20.45 -13.16 -2.15
N ARG A 300 19.72 -13.81 -3.06
CA ARG A 300 19.46 -15.25 -3.03
C ARG A 300 20.69 -16.08 -3.45
N GLU A 301 21.53 -15.61 -4.37
CA GLU A 301 22.79 -16.25 -4.80
C GLU A 301 23.84 -16.26 -3.69
#